data_ab746cb5e6b24fc75cc375d692af8891
#
_entry.id   ab746cb5e6b24fc75cc375d692af8891
#
_cell.length_a   1.000
_cell.length_b   1.000
_cell.length_c   1.000
_cell.angle_alpha   90.00
_cell.angle_beta   90.00
_cell.angle_gamma   90.00
#
_symmetry.space_group_name_H-M   'P 1'
#
loop_
_entity.id
_entity.type
_entity.pdbx_description
1 polymer ?
#
loop_
_entity_poly.entity_id
_entity_poly.type
_entity_poly.pdbx_seq_one_letter_code
_entity_poly.pdbx_strand_id
1 'polypeptide(L)'
;MSETHEELEREAVTQYRMMMRGLKATIGQAWMQIDLTLPQLRSLLVLAEEGPLVIGQIAQRLGIGLSTGGHLVDRLVQAGLAERTEDVEDRRRTLARLTPKGEELLTRLLGGLQQLQIWLHELDQEDLAAFLQGVKAINRLVKPNNEAISDTQFCNRPSKVQILKHEH
;
A
#
# COMPACT_ATOMS: atom_id res chain seq x y z
N MET A 1 6.73 -35.15 -22.75
CA MET A 1 8.00 -34.83 -22.04
C MET A 1 7.58 -34.06 -20.80
N SER A 2 7.83 -34.60 -19.62
CA SER A 2 7.53 -33.87 -18.37
C SER A 2 8.63 -32.83 -18.16
N GLU A 3 8.21 -31.58 -18.02
CA GLU A 3 9.11 -30.47 -17.66
C GLU A 3 9.83 -30.78 -16.35
N THR A 4 11.11 -30.49 -16.29
CA THR A 4 11.89 -30.67 -15.06
C THR A 4 11.57 -29.57 -14.06
N HIS A 5 11.81 -29.82 -12.78
CA HIS A 5 11.62 -28.83 -11.74
C HIS A 5 12.41 -27.51 -12.00
N GLU A 6 13.61 -27.63 -12.52
CA GLU A 6 14.46 -26.48 -12.86
C GLU A 6 13.93 -25.67 -14.06
N GLU A 7 13.27 -26.34 -15.03
CA GLU A 7 12.65 -25.66 -16.16
C GLU A 7 11.43 -24.85 -15.71
N LEU A 8 10.58 -25.45 -14.88
CA LEU A 8 9.42 -24.78 -14.28
C LEU A 8 9.83 -23.58 -13.39
N GLU A 9 10.88 -23.71 -12.60
CA GLU A 9 11.40 -22.62 -11.76
C GLU A 9 11.88 -21.45 -12.63
N ARG A 10 12.66 -21.69 -13.67
CA ARG A 10 13.13 -20.66 -14.60
C ARG A 10 11.99 -19.95 -15.30
N GLU A 11 10.99 -20.70 -15.75
CA GLU A 11 9.83 -20.12 -16.42
C GLU A 11 9.00 -19.30 -15.42
N ALA A 12 8.75 -19.79 -14.21
CA ALA A 12 8.02 -19.05 -13.18
C ALA A 12 8.70 -17.71 -12.83
N VAL A 13 10.04 -17.69 -12.71
CA VAL A 13 10.79 -16.45 -12.48
C VAL A 13 10.68 -15.50 -13.68
N THR A 14 10.67 -16.03 -14.89
CA THR A 14 10.52 -15.24 -16.12
C THR A 14 9.15 -14.59 -16.18
N GLN A 15 8.08 -15.34 -15.95
CA GLN A 15 6.71 -14.85 -15.94
C GLN A 15 6.47 -13.85 -14.81
N TYR A 16 7.01 -14.10 -13.62
CA TYR A 16 6.98 -13.14 -12.51
C TYR A 16 7.63 -11.79 -12.90
N ARG A 17 8.81 -11.82 -13.55
CA ARG A 17 9.48 -10.59 -13.99
C ARG A 17 8.65 -9.82 -15.03
N MET A 18 7.97 -10.52 -15.94
CA MET A 18 7.08 -9.89 -16.93
C MET A 18 5.87 -9.23 -16.24
N MET A 19 5.22 -9.94 -15.33
CA MET A 19 4.12 -9.39 -14.53
C MET A 19 4.57 -8.14 -13.75
N MET A 20 5.72 -8.20 -13.09
CA MET A 20 6.26 -7.05 -12.33
C MET A 20 6.63 -5.86 -13.22
N ARG A 21 7.06 -6.09 -14.46
CA ARG A 21 7.28 -4.99 -15.44
C ARG A 21 5.96 -4.30 -15.80
N GLY A 22 4.90 -5.06 -16.04
CA GLY A 22 3.57 -4.51 -16.29
C GLY A 22 3.05 -3.69 -15.12
N LEU A 23 3.18 -4.20 -13.89
CA LEU A 23 2.81 -3.46 -12.68
C LEU A 23 3.65 -2.19 -12.52
N LYS A 24 4.97 -2.25 -12.72
CA LYS A 24 5.86 -1.08 -12.64
C LYS A 24 5.54 -0.02 -13.69
N ALA A 25 5.13 -0.39 -14.89
CA ALA A 25 4.73 0.57 -15.92
C ALA A 25 3.53 1.41 -15.46
N THR A 26 2.59 0.81 -14.75
CA THR A 26 1.42 1.49 -14.19
C THR A 26 1.78 2.38 -12.98
N ILE A 27 2.69 1.92 -12.13
CA ILE A 27 3.14 2.62 -10.92
C ILE A 27 4.19 3.69 -11.24
N GLY A 28 5.03 3.46 -12.26
CA GLY A 28 6.24 4.23 -12.51
C GLY A 28 6.01 5.73 -12.70
N GLN A 29 4.93 6.13 -13.37
CA GLN A 29 4.58 7.55 -13.53
C GLN A 29 4.22 8.21 -12.20
N ALA A 30 3.49 7.50 -11.33
CA ALA A 30 3.13 8.02 -10.01
C ALA A 30 4.39 8.20 -9.13
N TRP A 31 5.32 7.25 -9.15
CA TRP A 31 6.56 7.31 -8.37
C TRP A 31 7.53 8.39 -8.86
N MET A 32 7.60 8.65 -10.16
CA MET A 32 8.47 9.68 -10.72
C MET A 32 8.01 11.11 -10.40
N GLN A 33 6.75 11.28 -10.00
CA GLN A 33 6.18 12.58 -9.64
C GLN A 33 6.18 12.86 -8.14
N ILE A 34 6.75 11.95 -7.32
CA ILE A 34 6.71 12.07 -5.87
C ILE A 34 8.01 12.67 -5.37
N ASP A 35 7.88 13.85 -4.77
CA ASP A 35 8.94 14.50 -4.02
C ASP A 35 8.79 14.16 -2.51
N LEU A 36 8.82 12.86 -2.19
CA LEU A 36 8.80 12.36 -0.82
C LEU A 36 10.01 11.50 -0.53
N THR A 37 10.61 11.74 0.63
CA THR A 37 11.61 10.82 1.16
C THR A 37 10.97 9.52 1.66
N LEU A 38 11.73 8.44 1.75
CA LEU A 38 11.25 7.16 2.26
C LEU A 38 10.63 7.27 3.67
N PRO A 39 11.20 8.02 4.65
CA PRO A 39 10.56 8.23 5.94
C PRO A 39 9.20 8.94 5.85
N GLN A 40 9.06 9.92 4.95
CA GLN A 40 7.77 10.61 4.72
C GLN A 40 6.73 9.64 4.15
N LEU A 41 7.12 8.81 3.17
CA LEU A 41 6.24 7.79 2.63
C LEU A 41 5.80 6.78 3.70
N ARG A 42 6.74 6.30 4.52
CA ARG A 42 6.41 5.41 5.64
C ARG A 42 5.44 6.06 6.63
N SER A 43 5.59 7.36 6.90
CA SER A 43 4.65 8.10 7.76
C SER A 43 3.24 8.15 7.16
N LEU A 44 3.13 8.36 5.84
CA LEU A 44 1.85 8.33 5.13
C LEU A 44 1.20 6.93 5.20
N LEU A 45 1.98 5.87 5.02
CA LEU A 45 1.48 4.50 5.10
C LEU A 45 0.95 4.19 6.50
N VAL A 46 1.67 4.56 7.56
CA VAL A 46 1.22 4.39 8.96
C VAL A 46 -0.11 5.12 9.20
N LEU A 47 -0.25 6.36 8.71
CA LEU A 47 -1.50 7.12 8.84
C LEU A 47 -2.65 6.50 8.03
N ALA A 48 -2.37 5.88 6.90
CA ALA A 48 -3.38 5.18 6.11
C ALA A 48 -3.88 3.90 6.79
N GLU A 49 -2.98 3.18 7.43
CA GLU A 49 -3.28 1.92 8.11
C GLU A 49 -4.05 2.12 9.41
N GLU A 50 -3.56 3.00 10.26
CA GLU A 50 -4.06 3.13 11.63
C GLU A 50 -5.04 4.30 11.81
N GLY A 51 -5.15 5.19 10.81
CA GLY A 51 -5.99 6.38 10.87
C GLY A 51 -5.30 7.55 11.58
N PRO A 52 -6.06 8.45 12.21
CA PRO A 52 -5.50 9.59 12.91
C PRO A 52 -4.66 9.17 14.12
N LEU A 53 -3.41 9.65 14.20
CA LEU A 53 -2.46 9.31 15.28
C LEU A 53 -1.81 10.55 15.86
N VAL A 54 -1.49 10.51 17.16
CA VAL A 54 -0.61 11.51 17.75
C VAL A 54 0.84 11.31 17.27
N ILE A 55 1.61 12.38 17.20
CA ILE A 55 3.00 12.36 16.70
C ILE A 55 3.87 11.31 17.40
N GLY A 56 3.66 11.13 18.72
CA GLY A 56 4.39 10.11 19.48
C GLY A 56 4.15 8.67 18.99
N GLN A 57 2.93 8.35 18.60
CA GLN A 57 2.60 7.04 18.03
C GLN A 57 3.26 6.84 16.66
N ILE A 58 3.21 7.87 15.80
CA ILE A 58 3.89 7.82 14.50
C ILE A 58 5.39 7.61 14.70
N ALA A 59 6.03 8.37 15.60
CA ALA A 59 7.45 8.23 15.90
C ALA A 59 7.79 6.82 16.40
N GLN A 60 6.96 6.25 17.29
CA GLN A 60 7.12 4.89 17.81
C GLN A 60 7.02 3.85 16.69
N ARG A 61 6.02 3.94 15.79
CA ARG A 61 5.84 3.03 14.67
C ARG A 61 7.03 3.04 13.69
N LEU A 62 7.62 4.22 13.53
CA LEU A 62 8.76 4.40 12.64
C LEU A 62 10.11 4.07 13.30
N GLY A 63 10.14 3.85 14.62
CA GLY A 63 11.38 3.63 15.37
C GLY A 63 12.28 4.86 15.42
N ILE A 64 11.70 6.09 15.47
CA ILE A 64 12.42 7.38 15.47
C ILE A 64 12.08 8.22 16.68
N GLY A 65 12.89 9.25 16.95
CA GLY A 65 12.63 10.19 18.04
C GLY A 65 11.41 11.08 17.76
N LEU A 66 10.75 11.54 18.84
CA LEU A 66 9.55 12.39 18.79
C LEU A 66 9.75 13.65 17.94
N SER A 67 10.90 14.32 18.08
CA SER A 67 11.22 15.52 17.30
C SER A 67 11.28 15.22 15.81
N THR A 68 11.92 14.12 15.44
CA THR A 68 12.00 13.67 14.03
C THR A 68 10.61 13.33 13.48
N GLY A 69 9.78 12.64 14.28
CA GLY A 69 8.39 12.37 13.95
C GLY A 69 7.59 13.65 13.71
N GLY A 70 7.78 14.66 14.57
CA GLY A 70 7.17 15.98 14.40
C GLY A 70 7.54 16.64 13.06
N HIS A 71 8.84 16.66 12.74
CA HIS A 71 9.33 17.22 11.48
C HIS A 71 8.80 16.46 10.23
N LEU A 72 8.67 15.14 10.31
CA LEU A 72 8.09 14.37 9.20
C LEU A 72 6.63 14.75 8.99
N VAL A 73 5.84 14.84 10.06
CA VAL A 73 4.43 15.27 9.98
C VAL A 73 4.33 16.68 9.43
N ASP A 74 5.17 17.63 9.89
CA ASP A 74 5.20 19.00 9.36
C ASP A 74 5.46 19.04 7.85
N ARG A 75 6.38 18.22 7.36
CA ARG A 75 6.65 18.10 5.93
C ARG A 75 5.45 17.56 5.16
N LEU A 76 4.75 16.58 5.70
CA LEU A 76 3.53 16.05 5.07
C LEU A 76 2.41 17.09 5.06
N VAL A 77 2.26 17.88 6.13
CA VAL A 77 1.31 18.99 6.20
C VAL A 77 1.66 20.08 5.19
N GLN A 78 2.93 20.49 5.08
CA GLN A 78 3.39 21.45 4.07
C GLN A 78 3.12 20.97 2.63
N ALA A 79 3.26 19.67 2.37
CA ALA A 79 2.94 19.06 1.08
C ALA A 79 1.41 18.92 0.84
N GLY A 80 0.59 19.21 1.85
CA GLY A 80 -0.88 19.07 1.80
C GLY A 80 -1.34 17.60 1.81
N LEU A 81 -0.49 16.67 2.24
CA LEU A 81 -0.78 15.22 2.25
C LEU A 81 -1.32 14.75 3.61
N ALA A 82 -1.03 15.48 4.65
CA ALA A 82 -1.59 15.28 5.98
C ALA A 82 -2.10 16.61 6.54
N GLU A 83 -2.91 16.54 7.57
CA GLU A 83 -3.37 17.69 8.34
C GLU A 83 -3.35 17.37 9.82
N ARG A 84 -3.32 18.44 10.65
CA ARG A 84 -3.41 18.34 12.11
C ARG A 84 -4.83 18.62 12.53
N THR A 85 -5.38 17.78 13.40
CA THR A 85 -6.72 17.93 13.95
C THR A 85 -6.66 17.80 15.46
N GLU A 86 -7.58 18.44 16.17
CA GLU A 86 -7.75 18.20 17.59
C GLU A 86 -8.36 16.83 17.83
N ASP A 87 -7.91 16.15 18.88
CA ASP A 87 -8.54 14.92 19.34
C ASP A 87 -9.90 15.25 19.97
N VAL A 88 -10.95 14.54 19.56
CA VAL A 88 -12.30 14.75 20.07
C VAL A 88 -12.43 14.36 21.55
N GLU A 89 -11.64 13.37 21.99
CA GLU A 89 -11.65 12.87 23.38
C GLU A 89 -10.76 13.70 24.30
N ASP A 90 -9.62 14.19 23.78
CA ASP A 90 -8.69 15.02 24.55
C ASP A 90 -8.17 16.18 23.68
N ARG A 91 -8.81 17.34 23.81
CA ARG A 91 -8.44 18.57 23.06
C ARG A 91 -7.01 19.05 23.28
N ARG A 92 -6.29 18.49 24.24
CA ARG A 92 -4.86 18.77 24.46
C ARG A 92 -3.97 18.00 23.48
N ARG A 93 -4.54 17.01 22.80
CA ARG A 93 -3.84 16.17 21.83
C ARG A 93 -4.08 16.68 20.41
N THR A 94 -3.03 16.73 19.65
CA THR A 94 -3.09 16.99 18.22
C THR A 94 -2.84 15.69 17.47
N LEU A 95 -3.79 15.31 16.65
CA LEU A 95 -3.70 14.15 15.76
C LEU A 95 -3.21 14.59 14.38
N ALA A 96 -2.41 13.76 13.75
CA ALA A 96 -2.16 13.85 12.31
C ALA A 96 -3.07 12.84 11.58
N ARG A 97 -3.67 13.26 10.49
CA ARG A 97 -4.46 12.39 9.62
C ARG A 97 -4.16 12.70 8.15
N LEU A 98 -4.46 11.76 7.25
CA LEU A 98 -4.36 12.01 5.83
C LEU A 98 -5.41 13.02 5.37
N THR A 99 -5.01 13.83 4.37
CA THR A 99 -5.95 14.62 3.57
C THR A 99 -6.45 13.77 2.40
N PRO A 100 -7.55 14.17 1.71
CA PRO A 100 -7.97 13.52 0.46
C PRO A 100 -6.85 13.44 -0.58
N LYS A 101 -5.98 14.46 -0.65
CA LYS A 101 -4.79 14.46 -1.53
C LYS A 101 -3.77 13.38 -1.12
N GLY A 102 -3.57 13.17 0.19
CA GLY A 102 -2.70 12.11 0.72
C GLY A 102 -3.26 10.73 0.41
N GLU A 103 -4.56 10.52 0.56
CA GLU A 103 -5.25 9.27 0.22
C GLU A 103 -5.16 8.98 -1.29
N GLU A 104 -5.40 9.99 -2.13
CA GLU A 104 -5.28 9.85 -3.58
C GLU A 104 -3.85 9.51 -4.00
N LEU A 105 -2.84 10.15 -3.39
CA LEU A 105 -1.44 9.85 -3.65
C LEU A 105 -1.12 8.39 -3.32
N LEU A 106 -1.53 7.90 -2.15
CA LEU A 106 -1.33 6.51 -1.76
C LEU A 106 -2.06 5.55 -2.71
N THR A 107 -3.29 5.85 -3.10
CA THR A 107 -4.03 5.06 -4.08
C THR A 107 -3.25 4.94 -5.39
N ARG A 108 -2.67 6.02 -5.88
CA ARG A 108 -1.82 5.99 -7.09
C ARG A 108 -0.53 5.21 -6.88
N LEU A 109 0.10 5.32 -5.71
CA LEU A 109 1.32 4.59 -5.37
C LEU A 109 1.10 3.09 -5.23
N LEU A 110 -0.04 2.72 -4.68
CA LEU A 110 -0.49 1.34 -4.51
C LEU A 110 -1.24 0.82 -5.75
N GLY A 111 -1.33 1.62 -6.81
CA GLY A 111 -2.07 1.31 -8.05
C GLY A 111 -1.65 0.00 -8.73
N GLY A 112 -0.48 -0.55 -8.39
CA GLY A 112 -0.09 -1.90 -8.78
C GLY A 112 -1.05 -2.98 -8.26
N LEU A 113 -1.61 -2.81 -7.07
CA LEU A 113 -2.63 -3.73 -6.54
C LEU A 113 -3.95 -3.62 -7.30
N GLN A 114 -4.36 -2.41 -7.68
CA GLN A 114 -5.55 -2.21 -8.51
C GLN A 114 -5.36 -2.84 -9.90
N GLN A 115 -4.19 -2.65 -10.51
CA GLN A 115 -3.89 -3.27 -11.80
C GLN A 115 -3.87 -4.80 -11.69
N LEU A 116 -3.29 -5.34 -10.63
CA LEU A 116 -3.33 -6.77 -10.37
C LEU A 116 -4.78 -7.27 -10.20
N GLN A 117 -5.63 -6.54 -9.46
CA GLN A 117 -7.04 -6.88 -9.30
C GLN A 117 -7.78 -6.92 -10.64
N ILE A 118 -7.52 -5.95 -11.53
CA ILE A 118 -8.07 -5.94 -12.90
C ILE A 118 -7.66 -7.21 -13.63
N TRP A 119 -6.37 -7.56 -13.63
CA TRP A 119 -5.89 -8.76 -14.29
C TRP A 119 -6.47 -10.04 -13.69
N LEU A 120 -6.58 -10.13 -12.36
CA LEU A 120 -7.19 -11.28 -11.70
C LEU A 120 -8.69 -11.42 -12.02
N HIS A 121 -9.37 -10.31 -12.29
CA HIS A 121 -10.78 -10.32 -12.69
C HIS A 121 -10.99 -10.88 -14.12
N GLU A 122 -10.01 -10.69 -15.01
CA GLU A 122 -10.03 -11.20 -16.38
C GLU A 122 -9.66 -12.69 -16.48
N LEU A 123 -9.06 -13.28 -15.43
CA LEU A 123 -8.74 -14.71 -15.40
C LEU A 123 -10.02 -15.55 -15.29
N ASP A 124 -10.01 -16.70 -15.91
CA ASP A 124 -11.02 -17.70 -15.65
C ASP A 124 -10.85 -18.32 -14.25
N GLN A 125 -11.82 -19.11 -13.82
CA GLN A 125 -11.84 -19.66 -12.47
C GLN A 125 -10.69 -20.65 -12.22
N GLU A 126 -10.26 -21.39 -13.24
CA GLU A 126 -9.18 -22.39 -13.15
C GLU A 126 -7.83 -21.70 -12.96
N ASP A 127 -7.51 -20.72 -13.81
CA ASP A 127 -6.27 -19.94 -13.74
C ASP A 127 -6.20 -19.12 -12.45
N LEU A 128 -7.31 -18.51 -12.02
CA LEU A 128 -7.37 -17.77 -10.75
C LEU A 128 -7.11 -18.69 -9.54
N ALA A 129 -7.66 -19.91 -9.57
CA ALA A 129 -7.41 -20.90 -8.50
C ALA A 129 -5.96 -21.36 -8.48
N ALA A 130 -5.36 -21.62 -9.66
CA ALA A 130 -3.96 -21.99 -9.80
C ALA A 130 -3.02 -20.87 -9.30
N PHE A 131 -3.28 -19.63 -9.71
CA PHE A 131 -2.54 -18.46 -9.22
C PHE A 131 -2.62 -18.34 -7.69
N LEU A 132 -3.82 -18.44 -7.11
CA LEU A 132 -4.02 -18.37 -5.67
C LEU A 132 -3.26 -19.49 -4.94
N GLN A 133 -3.26 -20.70 -5.49
CA GLN A 133 -2.53 -21.84 -4.94
C GLN A 133 -1.02 -21.58 -4.93
N GLY A 134 -0.46 -21.07 -6.02
CA GLY A 134 0.96 -20.71 -6.14
C GLY A 134 1.37 -19.63 -5.15
N VAL A 135 0.59 -18.54 -5.06
CA VAL A 135 0.84 -17.46 -4.10
C VAL A 135 0.80 -17.98 -2.65
N LYS A 136 -0.20 -18.81 -2.30
CA LYS A 136 -0.27 -19.43 -0.97
C LYS A 136 0.94 -20.32 -0.67
N ALA A 137 1.46 -21.04 -1.69
CA ALA A 137 2.63 -21.89 -1.53
C ALA A 137 3.88 -21.05 -1.21
N ILE A 138 4.11 -19.97 -1.94
CA ILE A 138 5.24 -19.05 -1.70
C ILE A 138 5.10 -18.37 -0.33
N ASN A 139 3.90 -17.90 0.04
CA ASN A 139 3.68 -17.23 1.32
C ASN A 139 3.97 -18.14 2.54
N ARG A 140 3.86 -19.46 2.40
CA ARG A 140 4.29 -20.39 3.45
C ARG A 140 5.82 -20.44 3.66
N LEU A 141 6.58 -20.07 2.63
CA LEU A 141 8.06 -20.02 2.69
C LEU A 141 8.55 -18.65 3.18
N VAL A 142 7.76 -17.61 2.97
CA VAL A 142 8.07 -16.25 3.47
C VAL A 142 7.84 -16.26 4.97
N LYS A 143 8.93 -16.34 5.77
CA LYS A 143 8.83 -16.11 7.21
C LYS A 143 8.35 -14.69 7.42
N PRO A 144 7.27 -14.44 8.19
CA PRO A 144 6.89 -13.08 8.52
C PRO A 144 8.07 -12.43 9.25
N ASN A 145 8.69 -11.46 8.61
CA ASN A 145 9.62 -10.56 9.27
C ASN A 145 8.75 -9.69 10.17
N ASN A 146 8.64 -10.05 11.44
CA ASN A 146 7.60 -9.64 12.39
C ASN A 146 7.77 -8.19 12.90
N GLU A 147 8.37 -7.29 12.11
CA GLU A 147 8.57 -5.89 12.49
C GLU A 147 8.19 -4.86 11.42
N ALA A 148 7.68 -5.28 10.27
CA ALA A 148 7.30 -4.32 9.23
C ALA A 148 6.00 -4.76 8.54
N ILE A 149 4.93 -4.02 8.82
CA ILE A 149 3.68 -3.96 8.07
C ILE A 149 2.78 -5.18 8.28
N SER A 150 1.77 -5.06 9.12
CA SER A 150 0.65 -6.00 9.14
C SER A 150 -0.20 -5.79 7.89
N ASP A 151 0.12 -6.54 6.84
CA ASP A 151 -0.49 -6.48 5.50
C ASP A 151 -1.99 -6.80 5.46
N THR A 152 -2.61 -7.12 6.60
CA THR A 152 -3.96 -7.72 6.61
C THR A 152 -5.10 -6.70 6.55
N GLN A 153 -4.83 -5.39 6.72
CA GLN A 153 -5.90 -4.38 6.72
C GLN A 153 -6.10 -3.63 5.41
N PHE A 154 -5.10 -3.63 4.51
CA PHE A 154 -5.24 -2.95 3.23
C PHE A 154 -6.20 -3.63 2.25
N CYS A 155 -6.37 -4.96 2.35
CA CYS A 155 -7.22 -5.71 1.43
C CYS A 155 -8.72 -5.70 1.75
N ASN A 156 -9.15 -5.20 2.90
CA ASN A 156 -10.52 -5.41 3.38
C ASN A 156 -11.39 -4.14 3.53
N ARG A 157 -10.97 -2.99 3.01
CA ARG A 157 -11.89 -1.85 2.90
C ARG A 157 -12.65 -1.95 1.57
N PRO A 158 -13.99 -2.10 1.59
CA PRO A 158 -14.76 -1.98 0.37
C PRO A 158 -14.55 -0.57 -0.19
N SER A 159 -14.06 -0.49 -1.41
CA SER A 159 -14.01 0.76 -2.17
C SER A 159 -15.41 1.34 -2.21
N LYS A 160 -15.65 2.46 -1.54
CA LYS A 160 -16.84 3.28 -1.76
C LYS A 160 -16.74 3.95 -3.12
N VAL A 161 -16.72 3.16 -4.18
CA VAL A 161 -17.06 3.63 -5.51
C VAL A 161 -18.57 3.66 -5.54
N GLN A 162 -19.16 4.82 -5.26
CA GLN A 162 -20.54 5.11 -5.60
C GLN A 162 -20.65 5.04 -7.12
N ILE A 163 -21.25 3.94 -7.59
CA ILE A 163 -21.76 3.86 -8.96
C ILE A 163 -22.88 4.89 -9.05
N LEU A 164 -22.58 6.05 -9.66
CA LEU A 164 -23.60 6.96 -10.14
C LEU A 164 -24.34 6.23 -11.25
N LYS A 165 -25.50 5.67 -10.91
CA LYS A 165 -26.50 5.24 -11.87
C LYS A 165 -27.00 6.50 -12.54
N HIS A 166 -26.63 6.70 -13.80
CA HIS A 166 -27.38 7.56 -14.70
C HIS A 166 -28.68 6.82 -15.04
N GLU A 167 -29.76 7.27 -14.42
CA GLU A 167 -31.12 7.03 -14.94
C GLU A 167 -31.37 8.02 -16.08
N HIS A 168 -31.65 7.45 -17.23
CA HIS A 168 -32.49 8.07 -18.26
C HIS A 168 -33.61 7.11 -18.57
#